data_e1195dc524053076d0255746911a6c4f
#
_entry.id   e1195dc524053076d0255746911a6c4f
#
_cell.length_a   1.000
_cell.length_b   1.000
_cell.length_c   1.000
_cell.angle_alpha   90.00
_cell.angle_beta   90.00
_cell.angle_gamma   90.00
#
_symmetry.space_group_name_H-M   'P 1'
#
loop_
_entity.id
_entity.type
_entity.pdbx_description
1 polymer ?
#
loop_
_entity_poly.entity_id
_entity_poly.type
_entity_poly.pdbx_seq_one_letter_code
_entity_poly.pdbx_strand_id
1 'polypeptide(L)'
;AEMLEDRLDIAKGRQLNLETVKRLDEVGFDFVCLTGNPGTDVTNEQIEKAISFTKENFSGLIIAGKMHGAGSDEPVADLEIAKRFVKAVADVILVPAVGTVPGFDMDDLKAVCKEVHSCGGLVLSAIGTSQEGSDTDTIKDIAIMNKICGVDIQHIGDAGYGGVAAVENIMTISKAVRGVRHTVSMMARSINR
;
A
#
# COMPACT_ATOMS: atom_id res chain seq x y z
N ALA A 1 -26.87 -0.15 -6.57
CA ALA A 1 -27.07 0.30 -7.94
C ALA A 1 -27.13 1.83 -8.06
N GLU A 2 -27.38 2.54 -6.96
CA GLU A 2 -27.46 4.03 -6.95
C GLU A 2 -26.13 4.74 -6.68
N MET A 3 -25.06 4.01 -6.40
CA MET A 3 -23.73 4.62 -6.16
C MET A 3 -22.95 4.97 -7.44
N LEU A 4 -23.51 4.73 -8.60
CA LEU A 4 -22.86 5.08 -9.88
C LEU A 4 -22.87 6.60 -10.18
N GLU A 5 -23.66 7.38 -9.47
CA GLU A 5 -23.76 8.83 -9.68
C GLU A 5 -22.63 9.62 -8.99
N ASP A 6 -21.92 9.01 -8.03
CA ASP A 6 -20.83 9.65 -7.27
C ASP A 6 -19.43 9.23 -7.72
N ARG A 7 -19.25 8.72 -8.93
CA ARG A 7 -17.92 8.43 -9.47
C ARG A 7 -17.10 9.71 -9.53
N LEU A 8 -16.01 9.73 -8.79
CA LEU A 8 -15.05 10.83 -8.86
C LEU A 8 -14.34 10.82 -10.20
N ASP A 9 -14.41 11.94 -10.91
CA ASP A 9 -13.64 12.14 -12.14
C ASP A 9 -12.16 12.27 -11.77
N ILE A 10 -11.35 11.25 -12.12
CA ILE A 10 -9.94 11.18 -11.76
C ILE A 10 -9.12 11.96 -12.77
N ALA A 11 -8.32 12.92 -12.31
CA ALA A 11 -7.39 13.64 -13.16
C ALA A 11 -6.52 12.70 -13.99
N LYS A 12 -6.31 13.00 -15.28
CA LYS A 12 -5.58 12.14 -16.23
C LYS A 12 -4.20 11.70 -15.74
N GLY A 13 -3.48 12.57 -15.02
CA GLY A 13 -2.17 12.24 -14.44
C GLY A 13 -2.21 11.24 -13.28
N ARG A 14 -3.38 10.90 -12.77
CA ARG A 14 -3.60 9.85 -11.74
C ARG A 14 -4.17 8.56 -12.33
N GLN A 15 -4.49 8.56 -13.63
CA GLN A 15 -4.97 7.37 -14.34
C GLN A 15 -3.77 6.61 -14.93
N LEU A 16 -3.82 5.29 -14.82
CA LEU A 16 -2.85 4.45 -15.49
C LEU A 16 -3.09 4.48 -17.00
N ASN A 17 -2.12 4.97 -17.73
CA ASN A 17 -2.06 4.95 -19.21
C ASN A 17 -0.59 4.98 -19.66
N LEU A 18 -0.37 4.74 -20.95
CA LEU A 18 0.99 4.64 -21.48
C LEU A 18 1.81 5.93 -21.32
N GLU A 19 1.17 7.08 -21.46
CA GLU A 19 1.83 8.38 -21.29
C GLU A 19 2.30 8.58 -19.85
N THR A 20 1.41 8.28 -18.88
CA THR A 20 1.74 8.37 -17.45
C THR A 20 2.88 7.43 -17.08
N VAL A 21 2.82 6.17 -17.54
CA VAL A 21 3.85 5.17 -17.21
C VAL A 21 5.20 5.54 -17.81
N LYS A 22 5.26 5.98 -19.07
CA LYS A 22 6.50 6.47 -19.68
C LYS A 22 7.07 7.68 -18.96
N ARG A 23 6.19 8.57 -18.51
CA ARG A 23 6.61 9.75 -17.75
C ARG A 23 7.26 9.39 -16.42
N LEU A 24 6.84 8.29 -15.77
CA LEU A 24 7.49 7.80 -14.53
C LEU A 24 8.94 7.39 -14.79
N ASP A 25 9.22 6.67 -15.87
CA ASP A 25 10.60 6.31 -16.26
C ASP A 25 11.45 7.54 -16.61
N GLU A 26 10.90 8.46 -17.38
CA GLU A 26 11.60 9.71 -17.76
C GLU A 26 11.98 10.56 -16.55
N VAL A 27 11.15 10.61 -15.54
CA VAL A 27 11.39 11.36 -14.28
C VAL A 27 12.32 10.58 -13.34
N GLY A 28 12.45 9.26 -13.53
CA GLY A 28 13.33 8.39 -12.75
C GLY A 28 12.71 7.96 -11.42
N PHE A 29 11.43 7.61 -11.42
CA PHE A 29 10.79 7.02 -10.24
C PHE A 29 11.28 5.59 -10.01
N ASP A 30 11.58 5.25 -8.74
CA ASP A 30 12.03 3.90 -8.36
C ASP A 30 10.88 2.89 -8.34
N PHE A 31 9.65 3.34 -8.07
CA PHE A 31 8.46 2.49 -8.02
C PHE A 31 7.18 3.23 -8.37
N VAL A 32 6.15 2.46 -8.68
CA VAL A 32 4.77 2.93 -8.85
C VAL A 32 3.84 2.14 -7.94
N CYS A 33 2.81 2.79 -7.39
CA CYS A 33 1.76 2.14 -6.60
C CYS A 33 0.44 2.11 -7.38
N LEU A 34 -0.01 0.91 -7.73
CA LEU A 34 -1.26 0.63 -8.44
C LEU A 34 -2.34 0.29 -7.42
N THR A 35 -3.28 1.20 -7.23
CA THR A 35 -4.35 1.07 -6.23
C THR A 35 -5.65 1.71 -6.70
N GLY A 36 -6.75 1.46 -6.00
CA GLY A 36 -8.02 2.15 -6.18
C GLY A 36 -8.25 3.18 -5.10
N ASN A 37 -8.59 4.40 -5.48
CA ASN A 37 -9.01 5.45 -4.54
C ASN A 37 -10.50 5.30 -4.17
N PRO A 38 -10.96 5.88 -3.04
CA PRO A 38 -12.38 5.86 -2.67
C PRO A 38 -13.29 6.41 -3.79
N GLY A 39 -14.42 5.73 -4.05
CA GLY A 39 -15.39 6.16 -5.05
C GLY A 39 -14.95 5.99 -6.52
N THR A 40 -13.91 5.23 -6.81
CA THR A 40 -13.41 5.00 -8.18
C THR A 40 -13.86 3.68 -8.79
N ASP A 41 -14.48 2.80 -8.01
CA ASP A 41 -14.93 1.44 -8.41
C ASP A 41 -13.81 0.56 -9.01
N VAL A 42 -12.56 0.82 -8.68
CA VAL A 42 -11.44 0.02 -9.18
C VAL A 42 -11.52 -1.39 -8.61
N THR A 43 -11.64 -2.38 -9.49
CA THR A 43 -11.72 -3.80 -9.13
C THR A 43 -10.33 -4.45 -9.03
N ASN A 44 -10.26 -5.60 -8.35
CA ASN A 44 -9.03 -6.40 -8.28
C ASN A 44 -8.60 -6.90 -9.68
N GLU A 45 -9.55 -7.20 -10.57
CA GLU A 45 -9.24 -7.56 -11.96
C GLU A 45 -8.59 -6.40 -12.74
N GLN A 46 -9.06 -5.18 -12.51
CA GLN A 46 -8.45 -4.00 -13.13
C GLN A 46 -7.03 -3.77 -12.62
N ILE A 47 -6.77 -3.97 -11.33
CA ILE A 47 -5.42 -3.89 -10.76
C ILE A 47 -4.51 -4.97 -11.36
N GLU A 48 -4.97 -6.21 -11.50
CA GLU A 48 -4.20 -7.29 -12.13
C GLU A 48 -3.79 -6.96 -13.57
N LYS A 49 -4.73 -6.44 -14.37
CA LYS A 49 -4.43 -5.95 -15.73
C LYS A 49 -3.44 -4.78 -15.71
N ALA A 50 -3.59 -3.88 -14.75
CA ALA A 50 -2.69 -2.74 -14.56
C ALA A 50 -1.26 -3.18 -14.23
N ILE A 51 -1.08 -4.21 -13.39
CA ILE A 51 0.24 -4.78 -13.07
C ILE A 51 0.92 -5.26 -14.34
N SER A 52 0.25 -6.12 -15.12
CA SER A 52 0.80 -6.67 -16.37
C SER A 52 1.16 -5.57 -17.38
N PHE A 53 0.26 -4.62 -17.58
CA PHE A 53 0.51 -3.46 -18.46
C PHE A 53 1.71 -2.62 -17.98
N THR A 54 1.80 -2.37 -16.68
CA THR A 54 2.90 -1.57 -16.12
C THR A 54 4.24 -2.31 -16.25
N LYS A 55 4.26 -3.62 -16.03
CA LYS A 55 5.48 -4.43 -16.16
C LYS A 55 6.10 -4.38 -17.55
N GLU A 56 5.28 -4.27 -18.58
CA GLU A 56 5.74 -4.14 -19.97
C GLU A 56 6.27 -2.74 -20.32
N ASN A 57 5.94 -1.71 -19.54
CA ASN A 57 6.16 -0.30 -19.90
C ASN A 57 6.91 0.52 -18.85
N PHE A 58 7.31 -0.05 -17.72
CA PHE A 58 8.00 0.61 -16.62
C PHE A 58 9.18 -0.22 -16.10
N SER A 59 10.30 0.42 -15.87
CA SER A 59 11.55 -0.24 -15.45
C SER A 59 11.66 -0.43 -13.92
N GLY A 60 10.91 0.35 -13.14
CA GLY A 60 10.95 0.33 -11.68
C GLY A 60 10.09 -0.76 -11.05
N LEU A 61 9.98 -0.72 -9.72
CA LEU A 61 9.20 -1.68 -8.94
C LEU A 61 7.70 -1.39 -8.99
N ILE A 62 6.89 -2.43 -8.89
CA ILE A 62 5.43 -2.35 -8.88
C ILE A 62 4.89 -2.74 -7.53
N ILE A 63 4.28 -1.79 -6.84
CA ILE A 63 3.46 -2.02 -5.64
C ILE A 63 2.01 -2.10 -6.10
N ALA A 64 1.25 -3.11 -5.69
CA ALA A 64 -0.14 -3.26 -6.13
C ALA A 64 -1.04 -3.80 -5.03
N GLY A 65 -2.25 -3.27 -4.92
CA GLY A 65 -3.28 -3.69 -3.98
C GLY A 65 -4.25 -2.61 -3.58
N LYS A 66 -5.03 -2.88 -2.54
CA LYS A 66 -6.01 -1.96 -1.97
C LYS A 66 -5.79 -1.80 -0.47
N MET A 67 -6.05 -0.60 0.06
CA MET A 67 -6.14 -0.37 1.50
C MET A 67 -7.59 -0.19 1.98
N HIS A 68 -8.56 -0.19 1.05
CA HIS A 68 -10.01 -0.09 1.29
C HIS A 68 -10.77 -0.59 0.06
N GLY A 69 -12.10 -0.74 0.16
CA GLY A 69 -12.94 -1.30 -0.92
C GLY A 69 -13.02 -0.48 -2.21
N ALA A 70 -12.56 0.76 -2.23
CA ALA A 70 -12.59 1.67 -3.39
C ALA A 70 -14.00 1.93 -3.98
N GLY A 71 -15.07 1.48 -3.30
CA GLY A 71 -16.45 1.52 -3.81
C GLY A 71 -16.89 0.21 -4.49
N SER A 72 -16.00 -0.76 -4.70
CA SER A 72 -16.34 -2.07 -5.25
C SER A 72 -16.80 -3.05 -4.16
N ASP A 73 -17.74 -3.91 -4.49
CA ASP A 73 -18.22 -5.00 -3.61
C ASP A 73 -17.33 -6.25 -3.77
N GLU A 74 -16.05 -6.09 -3.41
CA GLU A 74 -15.03 -7.13 -3.46
C GLU A 74 -14.23 -7.16 -2.16
N PRO A 75 -13.63 -8.31 -1.77
CA PRO A 75 -12.66 -8.34 -0.70
C PRO A 75 -11.54 -7.33 -0.94
N VAL A 76 -11.17 -6.57 0.10
CA VAL A 76 -10.09 -5.57 0.00
C VAL A 76 -8.75 -6.25 -0.19
N ALA A 77 -8.52 -7.30 0.58
CA ALA A 77 -7.34 -8.15 0.50
C ALA A 77 -7.69 -9.55 0.99
N ASP A 78 -7.17 -10.55 0.33
CA ASP A 78 -7.18 -11.94 0.75
C ASP A 78 -6.02 -12.71 0.08
N LEU A 79 -5.89 -13.98 0.44
CA LEU A 79 -4.83 -14.85 -0.07
C LEU A 79 -4.91 -15.05 -1.59
N GLU A 80 -6.11 -15.17 -2.16
CA GLU A 80 -6.29 -15.42 -3.60
C GLU A 80 -5.99 -14.17 -4.43
N ILE A 81 -6.37 -12.99 -3.93
CA ILE A 81 -5.99 -11.72 -4.55
C ILE A 81 -4.47 -11.56 -4.54
N ALA A 82 -3.82 -11.81 -3.40
CA ALA A 82 -2.36 -11.73 -3.29
C ALA A 82 -1.66 -12.66 -4.29
N LYS A 83 -2.13 -13.92 -4.43
CA LYS A 83 -1.61 -14.86 -5.43
C LYS A 83 -1.76 -14.36 -6.87
N ARG A 84 -2.90 -13.77 -7.20
CA ARG A 84 -3.15 -13.21 -8.54
C ARG A 84 -2.19 -12.07 -8.84
N PHE A 85 -1.97 -11.16 -7.92
CA PHE A 85 -1.09 -10.03 -8.12
C PHE A 85 0.39 -10.43 -8.22
N VAL A 86 0.83 -11.41 -7.41
CA VAL A 86 2.18 -11.98 -7.55
C VAL A 86 2.35 -12.68 -8.90
N LYS A 87 1.35 -13.44 -9.36
CA LYS A 87 1.39 -14.06 -10.70
C LYS A 87 1.42 -13.03 -11.83
N ALA A 88 0.76 -11.89 -11.64
CA ALA A 88 0.81 -10.76 -12.57
C ALA A 88 2.12 -9.95 -12.47
N VAL A 89 3.08 -10.41 -11.66
CA VAL A 89 4.45 -9.90 -11.45
C VAL A 89 4.54 -8.55 -10.71
N ALA A 90 3.64 -8.31 -9.75
CA ALA A 90 3.86 -7.26 -8.76
C ALA A 90 5.03 -7.63 -7.84
N ASP A 91 5.89 -6.67 -7.55
CA ASP A 91 7.06 -6.85 -6.67
C ASP A 91 6.67 -6.73 -5.19
N VAL A 92 5.69 -5.89 -4.88
CA VAL A 92 5.19 -5.64 -3.52
C VAL A 92 3.66 -5.69 -3.51
N ILE A 93 3.11 -6.48 -2.62
CA ILE A 93 1.65 -6.57 -2.43
C ILE A 93 1.22 -5.59 -1.34
N LEU A 94 0.34 -4.65 -1.70
CA LEU A 94 -0.28 -3.69 -0.80
C LEU A 94 -1.55 -4.29 -0.19
N VAL A 95 -1.62 -4.27 1.13
CA VAL A 95 -2.80 -4.69 1.90
C VAL A 95 -3.15 -3.64 2.96
N PRO A 96 -4.40 -3.59 3.46
CA PRO A 96 -4.70 -2.77 4.63
C PRO A 96 -3.91 -3.27 5.84
N ALA A 97 -3.51 -2.36 6.71
CA ALA A 97 -2.94 -2.75 7.99
C ALA A 97 -4.04 -3.38 8.88
N VAL A 98 -3.69 -4.45 9.59
CA VAL A 98 -4.59 -5.04 10.59
C VAL A 98 -4.96 -3.98 11.63
N GLY A 99 -6.25 -3.84 11.89
CA GLY A 99 -6.81 -2.81 12.77
C GLY A 99 -7.37 -1.58 12.03
N THR A 100 -7.30 -1.52 10.69
CA THR A 100 -7.80 -0.38 9.91
C THR A 100 -9.08 -0.67 9.13
N VAL A 101 -9.37 -1.92 8.83
CA VAL A 101 -10.58 -2.33 8.11
C VAL A 101 -11.22 -3.54 8.78
N PRO A 102 -12.56 -3.68 8.76
CA PRO A 102 -13.22 -4.89 9.25
C PRO A 102 -12.97 -6.07 8.30
N GLY A 103 -12.96 -7.28 8.85
CA GLY A 103 -12.88 -8.52 8.07
C GLY A 103 -11.50 -8.86 7.51
N PHE A 104 -10.44 -8.20 7.98
CA PHE A 104 -9.05 -8.54 7.69
C PHE A 104 -8.25 -8.57 8.99
N ASP A 105 -7.84 -9.74 9.41
CA ASP A 105 -7.20 -9.96 10.70
C ASP A 105 -5.73 -10.41 10.59
N MET A 106 -5.12 -10.73 11.75
CA MET A 106 -3.71 -11.13 11.79
C MET A 106 -3.46 -12.48 11.11
N ASP A 107 -4.42 -13.39 11.11
CA ASP A 107 -4.24 -14.71 10.49
C ASP A 107 -4.33 -14.61 8.97
N ASP A 108 -5.22 -13.74 8.44
CA ASP A 108 -5.26 -13.39 7.03
C ASP A 108 -3.94 -12.76 6.57
N LEU A 109 -3.45 -11.78 7.31
CA LEU A 109 -2.20 -11.09 6.97
C LEU A 109 -0.99 -12.04 7.03
N LYS A 110 -0.91 -12.94 8.02
CA LYS A 110 0.16 -13.97 8.08
C LYS A 110 0.11 -14.90 6.87
N ALA A 111 -1.10 -15.32 6.46
CA ALA A 111 -1.26 -16.17 5.29
C ALA A 111 -0.79 -15.46 4.01
N VAL A 112 -1.17 -14.19 3.83
CA VAL A 112 -0.70 -13.36 2.72
C VAL A 112 0.82 -13.20 2.75
N CYS A 113 1.41 -12.83 3.89
CA CYS A 113 2.87 -12.66 4.00
C CYS A 113 3.62 -13.96 3.63
N LYS A 114 3.17 -15.11 4.16
CA LYS A 114 3.78 -16.40 3.86
C LYS A 114 3.74 -16.74 2.37
N GLU A 115 2.62 -16.51 1.71
CA GLU A 115 2.43 -16.78 0.28
C GLU A 115 3.30 -15.88 -0.57
N VAL A 116 3.24 -14.56 -0.33
CA VAL A 116 3.99 -13.57 -1.09
C VAL A 116 5.50 -13.81 -0.97
N HIS A 117 5.99 -14.05 0.26
CA HIS A 117 7.41 -14.37 0.50
C HIS A 117 7.84 -15.67 -0.19
N SER A 118 6.96 -16.69 -0.26
CA SER A 118 7.28 -17.93 -0.97
C SER A 118 7.52 -17.73 -2.47
N CYS A 119 6.97 -16.65 -3.02
CA CYS A 119 7.15 -16.24 -4.42
C CYS A 119 8.27 -15.19 -4.61
N GLY A 120 8.96 -14.78 -3.53
CA GLY A 120 10.02 -13.78 -3.58
C GLY A 120 9.56 -12.32 -3.58
N GLY A 121 8.25 -12.07 -3.41
CA GLY A 121 7.68 -10.72 -3.26
C GLY A 121 7.76 -10.17 -1.84
N LEU A 122 7.40 -8.91 -1.67
CA LEU A 122 7.32 -8.23 -0.38
C LEU A 122 5.87 -7.82 -0.07
N VAL A 123 5.56 -7.62 1.22
CA VAL A 123 4.25 -7.15 1.67
C VAL A 123 4.36 -5.76 2.29
N LEU A 124 3.53 -4.85 1.81
CA LEU A 124 3.34 -3.52 2.35
C LEU A 124 1.97 -3.42 3.02
N SER A 125 1.92 -3.14 4.32
CA SER A 125 0.67 -2.83 5.01
C SER A 125 0.47 -1.33 5.15
N ALA A 126 -0.75 -0.85 4.83
CA ALA A 126 -1.07 0.56 4.83
C ALA A 126 -2.00 0.93 5.99
N ILE A 127 -1.56 1.82 6.85
CA ILE A 127 -2.40 2.51 7.83
C ILE A 127 -3.11 3.63 7.09
N GLY A 128 -4.39 3.43 6.83
CA GLY A 128 -5.29 4.34 6.13
C GLY A 128 -6.67 4.30 6.79
N THR A 129 -7.73 4.66 6.03
CA THR A 129 -9.13 4.63 6.49
C THR A 129 -9.39 5.44 7.76
N SER A 130 -8.74 6.62 7.84
CA SER A 130 -8.73 7.57 8.96
C SER A 130 -7.89 7.16 10.18
N GLN A 131 -7.42 5.91 10.30
CA GLN A 131 -6.54 5.50 11.39
C GLN A 131 -5.16 6.17 11.35
N GLU A 132 -4.71 6.63 10.20
CA GLU A 132 -3.49 7.41 10.04
C GLU A 132 -3.48 8.70 10.86
N GLY A 133 -4.67 9.26 11.15
CA GLY A 133 -4.85 10.43 12.01
C GLY A 133 -5.05 10.11 13.50
N SER A 134 -4.96 8.85 13.90
CA SER A 134 -5.15 8.44 15.30
C SER A 134 -3.99 8.87 16.20
N ASP A 135 -4.19 8.69 17.51
CA ASP A 135 -3.14 8.90 18.52
C ASP A 135 -1.98 7.90 18.37
N THR A 136 -0.86 8.24 18.99
CA THR A 136 0.37 7.46 18.88
C THR A 136 0.28 6.06 19.48
N ASP A 137 -0.61 5.81 20.45
CA ASP A 137 -0.78 4.48 21.03
C ASP A 137 -1.52 3.56 20.06
N THR A 138 -2.58 4.03 19.42
CA THR A 138 -3.28 3.31 18.34
C THR A 138 -2.33 2.99 17.19
N ILE A 139 -1.54 3.96 16.74
CA ILE A 139 -0.56 3.78 15.66
C ILE A 139 0.51 2.75 16.03
N LYS A 140 1.01 2.79 17.27
CA LYS A 140 1.99 1.83 17.78
C LYS A 140 1.44 0.41 17.78
N ASP A 141 0.21 0.22 18.25
CA ASP A 141 -0.42 -1.09 18.35
C ASP A 141 -0.66 -1.69 16.96
N ILE A 142 -1.16 -0.90 16.01
CA ILE A 142 -1.28 -1.32 14.61
C ILE A 142 0.10 -1.73 14.06
N ALA A 143 1.13 -0.90 14.25
CA ALA A 143 2.47 -1.18 13.74
C ALA A 143 3.05 -2.50 14.28
N ILE A 144 2.84 -2.81 15.56
CA ILE A 144 3.32 -4.06 16.19
C ILE A 144 2.53 -5.27 15.67
N MET A 145 1.19 -5.17 15.54
CA MET A 145 0.39 -6.27 14.96
C MET A 145 0.86 -6.64 13.55
N ASN A 146 1.08 -5.65 12.70
CA ASN A 146 1.54 -5.87 11.34
C ASN A 146 2.98 -6.40 11.27
N LYS A 147 3.88 -5.92 12.14
CA LYS A 147 5.23 -6.48 12.29
C LYS A 147 5.21 -7.95 12.67
N ILE A 148 4.38 -8.36 13.62
CA ILE A 148 4.26 -9.76 14.08
C ILE A 148 3.79 -10.67 12.92
N CYS A 149 2.97 -10.16 12.01
CA CYS A 149 2.48 -10.91 10.85
C CYS A 149 3.54 -11.12 9.76
N GLY A 150 4.66 -10.41 9.80
CA GLY A 150 5.76 -10.57 8.84
C GLY A 150 5.79 -9.52 7.74
N VAL A 151 5.11 -8.39 7.91
CA VAL A 151 5.12 -7.29 6.95
C VAL A 151 6.52 -6.68 6.80
N ASP A 152 6.94 -6.43 5.55
CA ASP A 152 8.25 -5.88 5.21
C ASP A 152 8.26 -4.35 5.23
N ILE A 153 7.18 -3.74 4.75
CA ILE A 153 7.04 -2.29 4.60
C ILE A 153 5.77 -1.83 5.30
N GLN A 154 5.89 -0.83 6.16
CA GLN A 154 4.72 -0.19 6.77
C GLN A 154 4.55 1.22 6.22
N HIS A 155 3.39 1.47 5.65
CA HIS A 155 2.96 2.76 5.11
C HIS A 155 1.95 3.40 6.06
N ILE A 156 1.98 4.71 6.16
CA ILE A 156 0.97 5.52 6.85
C ILE A 156 0.51 6.64 5.92
N GLY A 157 -0.80 6.81 5.80
CA GLY A 157 -1.42 7.87 5.01
C GLY A 157 -1.25 9.25 5.64
N ASP A 158 -1.56 10.28 4.86
CA ASP A 158 -1.44 11.68 5.26
C ASP A 158 -2.73 12.27 5.89
N ALA A 159 -3.74 11.44 6.10
CA ALA A 159 -5.09 11.86 6.51
C ALA A 159 -5.74 12.88 5.55
N GLY A 160 -5.28 12.96 4.31
CA GLY A 160 -5.81 13.84 3.26
C GLY A 160 -5.38 15.31 3.34
N TYR A 161 -4.37 15.65 4.14
CA TYR A 161 -4.09 17.05 4.46
C TYR A 161 -2.81 17.65 3.84
N GLY A 162 -1.87 16.87 3.40
CA GLY A 162 -0.65 17.49 2.93
C GLY A 162 0.39 16.58 2.30
N GLY A 163 0.05 15.34 2.01
CA GLY A 163 0.95 14.38 1.38
C GLY A 163 1.99 13.77 2.32
N VAL A 164 1.98 14.15 3.62
CA VAL A 164 2.86 13.59 4.66
C VAL A 164 2.05 13.35 5.93
N ALA A 165 2.19 12.17 6.52
CA ALA A 165 1.58 11.84 7.81
C ALA A 165 2.12 12.72 8.94
N ALA A 166 1.40 12.78 10.06
CA ALA A 166 1.86 13.46 11.27
C ALA A 166 3.24 12.93 11.70
N VAL A 167 4.18 13.85 11.94
CA VAL A 167 5.60 13.50 12.23
C VAL A 167 5.71 12.58 13.44
N GLU A 168 4.92 12.81 14.49
CA GLU A 168 4.86 11.97 15.68
C GLU A 168 4.41 10.55 15.37
N ASN A 169 3.47 10.36 14.44
CA ASN A 169 2.98 9.04 14.02
C ASN A 169 4.04 8.29 13.20
N ILE A 170 4.72 8.97 12.26
CA ILE A 170 5.86 8.40 11.51
C ILE A 170 6.95 7.96 12.49
N MET A 171 7.30 8.81 13.45
CA MET A 171 8.31 8.52 14.45
C MET A 171 7.89 7.35 15.35
N THR A 172 6.61 7.28 15.71
CA THR A 172 6.06 6.19 16.53
C THR A 172 6.17 4.84 15.82
N ILE A 173 5.74 4.74 14.56
CA ILE A 173 5.91 3.51 13.75
C ILE A 173 7.38 3.12 13.72
N SER A 174 8.26 4.05 13.37
CA SER A 174 9.69 3.77 13.24
C SER A 174 10.30 3.26 14.53
N LYS A 175 9.97 3.87 15.67
CA LYS A 175 10.44 3.41 16.99
C LYS A 175 9.85 2.06 17.38
N ALA A 176 8.57 1.83 17.12
CA ALA A 176 7.89 0.59 17.45
C ALA A 176 8.47 -0.61 16.68
N VAL A 177 8.73 -0.46 15.38
CA VAL A 177 9.16 -1.59 14.55
C VAL A 177 10.66 -1.86 14.59
N ARG A 178 11.52 -0.86 14.80
CA ARG A 178 13.00 -1.00 14.74
C ARG A 178 13.78 -0.41 15.90
N GLY A 179 13.09 0.18 16.88
CA GLY A 179 13.71 0.77 18.07
C GLY A 179 14.36 2.14 17.83
N VAL A 180 14.59 2.87 18.93
CA VAL A 180 15.06 4.28 18.90
C VAL A 180 16.42 4.41 18.22
N ARG A 181 17.40 3.54 18.60
CA ARG A 181 18.75 3.62 18.05
C ARG A 181 18.78 3.49 16.53
N HIS A 182 18.04 2.53 15.97
CA HIS A 182 17.99 2.32 14.52
C HIS A 182 17.24 3.47 13.83
N THR A 183 16.14 3.92 14.41
CA THR A 183 15.40 5.09 13.91
C THR A 183 16.29 6.31 13.78
N VAL A 184 17.01 6.68 14.84
CA VAL A 184 17.93 7.84 14.84
C VAL A 184 19.08 7.63 13.86
N SER A 185 19.66 6.42 13.81
CA SER A 185 20.72 6.11 12.85
C SER A 185 20.28 6.28 11.40
N MET A 186 19.06 5.87 11.06
CA MET A 186 18.52 6.03 9.71
C MET A 186 18.24 7.49 9.37
N MET A 187 17.69 8.27 10.32
CA MET A 187 17.44 9.71 10.12
C MET A 187 18.75 10.51 9.94
N ALA A 188 19.81 10.10 10.62
CA ALA A 188 21.10 10.77 10.55
C ALA A 188 21.90 10.40 9.29
N ARG A 189 21.47 9.43 8.49
CA ARG A 189 22.13 9.05 7.23
C ARG A 189 21.88 10.12 6.18
N SER A 190 22.98 10.58 5.58
CA SER A 190 22.91 11.43 4.38
C SER A 190 23.06 10.57 3.13
N ILE A 191 22.33 10.89 2.09
CA ILE A 191 22.51 10.28 0.76
C ILE A 191 23.88 10.63 0.15
N ASN A 192 24.53 11.65 0.69
CA ASN A 192 25.84 12.13 0.24
C ASN A 192 27.03 11.55 1.06
N ARG A 193 26.80 10.48 1.81
CA ARG A 193 27.86 9.79 2.57
C ARG A 193 28.34 8.58 1.83
#